data_3233ca8f0d7b2f6655b6088dc74ff12f
#
_entry.id   3233ca8f0d7b2f6655b6088dc74ff12f
#
_cell.length_a   1.000
_cell.length_b   1.000
_cell.length_c   1.000
_cell.angle_alpha   90.00
_cell.angle_beta   90.00
_cell.angle_gamma   90.00
#
_symmetry.space_group_name_H-M   'P 1'
#
loop_
_entity.id
_entity.type
_entity.pdbx_description
1 polymer ?
#
loop_
_entity_poly.entity_id
_entity_poly.type
_entity_poly.pdbx_seq_one_letter_code
_entity_poly.pdbx_strand_id
1 'polypeptide(L)'
;PFYGSTVAYFLEPAARHLVDRVTDNLYAYCGDSLSARLPAESYHVTLHDLRSAEKLDDVASAVFLDTRRTGSMISTAHNVGDVRLLCTSVFNLMNTSVAVGLVPVSDDDCERLHVARGIFDEIVPSGHFTPHITLAYYRPDATVPLTPALLSQTLETLTESVVGQTVTLTPALLRALHFSSMATYWDAGGA
;
A
#
# COMPACT_ATOMS: atom_id res chain seq x y z
N PRO A 1 -15.96 -8.09 4.80
CA PRO A 1 -15.00 -7.56 5.79
C PRO A 1 -13.72 -8.37 5.74
N PHE A 2 -12.61 -7.72 6.07
CA PHE A 2 -11.30 -8.35 6.13
C PHE A 2 -10.52 -7.65 7.24
N TYR A 3 -10.11 -8.38 8.26
CA TYR A 3 -9.55 -7.86 9.50
C TYR A 3 -8.09 -8.24 9.63
N GLY A 4 -7.28 -7.36 10.20
CA GLY A 4 -5.88 -7.69 10.43
C GLY A 4 -5.02 -6.51 10.85
N SER A 5 -3.72 -6.72 10.65
CA SER A 5 -2.68 -5.73 10.89
C SER A 5 -1.62 -5.77 9.79
N THR A 6 -1.02 -4.63 9.56
CA THR A 6 0.06 -4.45 8.57
C THR A 6 1.00 -3.35 9.05
N VAL A 7 2.18 -3.29 8.46
CA VAL A 7 3.14 -2.20 8.63
C VAL A 7 3.28 -1.48 7.30
N ALA A 8 3.07 -0.18 7.30
CA ALA A 8 3.06 0.61 6.09
C ALA A 8 3.71 1.98 6.26
N TYR A 9 4.28 2.50 5.18
CA TYR A 9 4.73 3.88 5.07
C TYR A 9 3.62 4.72 4.47
N PHE A 10 3.14 5.72 5.20
CA PHE A 10 2.32 6.77 4.60
C PHE A 10 3.16 7.63 3.67
N LEU A 11 2.51 8.27 2.71
CA LEU A 11 3.20 9.08 1.71
C LEU A 11 3.46 10.50 2.22
N GLU A 12 4.61 11.04 1.86
CA GLU A 12 4.90 12.46 2.00
C GLU A 12 3.94 13.30 1.12
N PRO A 13 3.72 14.59 1.46
CA PRO A 13 2.77 15.43 0.74
C PRO A 13 2.97 15.46 -0.78
N ALA A 14 4.21 15.55 -1.25
CA ALA A 14 4.50 15.59 -2.69
C ALA A 14 4.11 14.30 -3.41
N ALA A 15 4.46 13.14 -2.85
CA ALA A 15 4.08 11.84 -3.37
C ALA A 15 2.56 11.64 -3.31
N ARG A 16 1.91 12.08 -2.23
CA ARG A 16 0.46 12.04 -2.08
C ARG A 16 -0.25 12.84 -3.16
N HIS A 17 0.22 14.06 -3.46
CA HIS A 17 -0.33 14.87 -4.55
C HIS A 17 -0.15 14.24 -5.93
N LEU A 18 0.99 13.58 -6.18
CA LEU A 18 1.20 12.82 -7.42
C LEU A 18 0.15 11.71 -7.55
N VAL A 19 0.03 10.88 -6.51
CA VAL A 19 -0.91 9.74 -6.46
C VAL A 19 -2.36 10.21 -6.60
N ASP A 20 -2.72 11.30 -5.95
CA ASP A 20 -4.07 11.86 -5.97
C ASP A 20 -4.47 12.31 -7.39
N ARG A 21 -3.57 13.00 -8.12
CA ARG A 21 -3.81 13.37 -9.54
C ARG A 21 -3.96 12.16 -10.45
N VAL A 22 -3.14 11.12 -10.24
CA VAL A 22 -3.24 9.87 -11.02
C VAL A 22 -4.57 9.18 -10.75
N THR A 23 -5.00 9.20 -9.48
CA THR A 23 -6.30 8.65 -9.08
C THR A 23 -7.46 9.46 -9.68
N ASP A 24 -7.38 10.80 -9.74
CA ASP A 24 -8.38 11.63 -10.43
C ASP A 24 -8.57 11.17 -11.88
N ASN A 25 -7.46 10.99 -12.60
CA ASN A 25 -7.51 10.54 -13.99
C ASN A 25 -8.06 9.10 -14.10
N LEU A 26 -7.69 8.20 -13.19
CA LEU A 26 -8.23 6.84 -13.16
C LEU A 26 -9.76 6.85 -13.00
N TYR A 27 -10.29 7.65 -12.09
CA TYR A 27 -11.73 7.77 -11.87
C TYR A 27 -12.45 8.46 -13.03
N ALA A 28 -11.79 9.40 -13.73
CA ALA A 28 -12.35 10.00 -14.93
C ALA A 28 -12.54 8.99 -16.07
N TYR A 29 -11.67 7.98 -16.17
CA TYR A 29 -11.74 6.96 -17.23
C TYR A 29 -12.57 5.73 -16.84
N CYS A 30 -12.50 5.29 -15.59
CA CYS A 30 -13.00 4.00 -15.13
C CYS A 30 -13.88 4.05 -13.87
N GLY A 31 -14.29 5.25 -13.42
CA GLY A 31 -14.97 5.46 -12.13
C GLY A 31 -16.19 4.58 -11.88
N ASP A 32 -16.98 4.29 -12.92
CA ASP A 32 -18.18 3.44 -12.82
C ASP A 32 -17.87 1.99 -12.43
N SER A 33 -16.64 1.55 -12.70
CA SER A 33 -16.16 0.19 -12.40
C SER A 33 -15.35 0.11 -11.11
N LEU A 34 -15.15 1.23 -10.42
CA LEU A 34 -14.34 1.33 -9.21
C LEU A 34 -15.23 1.52 -7.97
N SER A 35 -14.72 1.08 -6.84
CA SER A 35 -15.30 1.34 -5.52
C SER A 35 -15.18 2.84 -5.16
N ALA A 36 -15.76 3.26 -4.04
CA ALA A 36 -15.61 4.63 -3.57
C ALA A 36 -14.10 5.00 -3.47
N ARG A 37 -13.79 6.26 -3.82
CA ARG A 37 -12.43 6.78 -3.79
C ARG A 37 -11.81 6.65 -2.39
N LEU A 38 -10.57 6.22 -2.35
CA LEU A 38 -9.78 6.21 -1.12
C LEU A 38 -9.44 7.66 -0.71
N PRO A 39 -9.48 7.98 0.60
CA PRO A 39 -9.00 9.27 1.10
C PRO A 39 -7.52 9.45 0.76
N ALA A 40 -7.12 10.65 0.34
CA ALA A 40 -5.74 10.92 -0.07
C ALA A 40 -4.72 10.67 1.05
N GLU A 41 -5.11 10.91 2.30
CA GLU A 41 -4.30 10.65 3.49
C GLU A 41 -4.09 9.16 3.78
N SER A 42 -4.89 8.29 3.18
CA SER A 42 -4.77 6.82 3.36
C SER A 42 -3.78 6.17 2.39
N TYR A 43 -3.27 6.88 1.40
CA TYR A 43 -2.29 6.31 0.47
C TYR A 43 -1.01 5.93 1.20
N HIS A 44 -0.58 4.70 0.98
CA HIS A 44 0.57 4.12 1.65
C HIS A 44 1.29 3.09 0.77
N VAL A 45 2.50 2.76 1.16
CA VAL A 45 3.22 1.57 0.67
C VAL A 45 3.26 0.56 1.82
N THR A 46 2.62 -0.58 1.65
CA THR A 46 2.73 -1.67 2.62
C THR A 46 4.19 -2.15 2.64
N LEU A 47 4.80 -2.14 3.82
CA LEU A 47 6.13 -2.70 4.04
C LEU A 47 6.05 -4.18 4.34
N HIS A 48 5.13 -4.57 5.22
CA HIS A 48 4.99 -5.95 5.66
C HIS A 48 3.54 -6.26 6.06
N ASP A 49 2.94 -7.26 5.41
CA ASP A 49 1.67 -7.81 5.87
C ASP A 49 1.93 -8.65 7.12
N LEU A 50 1.15 -8.39 8.18
CA LEU A 50 1.27 -9.16 9.41
C LEU A 50 0.21 -10.26 9.43
N ARG A 51 -0.93 -9.99 10.06
CA ARG A 51 -1.99 -11.00 10.19
C ARG A 51 -3.29 -10.52 9.58
N SER A 52 -4.01 -11.46 8.96
CA SER A 52 -5.32 -11.15 8.41
C SER A 52 -6.25 -12.34 8.42
N ALA A 53 -7.56 -12.08 8.53
CA ALA A 53 -8.62 -13.06 8.42
C ALA A 53 -9.92 -12.42 7.94
N GLU A 54 -10.83 -13.25 7.40
CA GLU A 54 -12.17 -12.81 7.01
C GLU A 54 -13.07 -12.52 8.21
N LYS A 55 -12.79 -13.16 9.36
CA LYS A 55 -13.53 -12.97 10.61
C LYS A 55 -12.62 -12.38 11.68
N LEU A 56 -13.16 -11.41 12.42
CA LEU A 56 -12.43 -10.75 13.50
C LEU A 56 -11.96 -11.75 14.56
N ASP A 57 -12.81 -12.69 14.96
CA ASP A 57 -12.52 -13.67 16.03
C ASP A 57 -11.31 -14.55 15.70
N ASP A 58 -11.06 -14.79 14.40
CA ASP A 58 -9.96 -15.65 13.95
C ASP A 58 -8.59 -14.96 14.07
N VAL A 59 -8.55 -13.62 14.19
CA VAL A 59 -7.30 -12.85 14.15
C VAL A 59 -7.11 -11.92 15.35
N ALA A 60 -8.16 -11.52 16.06
CA ALA A 60 -8.12 -10.47 17.07
C ALA A 60 -7.08 -10.73 18.18
N SER A 61 -7.04 -11.94 18.74
CA SER A 61 -6.09 -12.29 19.82
C SER A 61 -4.64 -12.22 19.35
N ALA A 62 -4.36 -12.69 18.14
CA ALA A 62 -3.01 -12.66 17.57
C ALA A 62 -2.58 -11.22 17.27
N VAL A 63 -3.45 -10.41 16.65
CA VAL A 63 -3.20 -8.99 16.38
C VAL A 63 -2.93 -8.22 17.68
N PHE A 64 -3.72 -8.47 18.74
CA PHE A 64 -3.51 -7.84 20.05
C PHE A 64 -2.15 -8.17 20.66
N LEU A 65 -1.72 -9.43 20.59
CA LEU A 65 -0.41 -9.86 21.09
C LEU A 65 0.73 -9.25 20.26
N ASP A 66 0.60 -9.22 18.95
CA ASP A 66 1.61 -8.69 18.05
C ASP A 66 1.76 -7.16 18.18
N THR A 67 0.70 -6.42 18.49
CA THR A 67 0.72 -4.96 18.68
C THR A 67 1.77 -4.52 19.70
N ARG A 68 1.92 -5.26 20.80
CA ARG A 68 2.93 -4.95 21.84
C ARG A 68 4.37 -5.08 21.33
N ARG A 69 4.62 -5.99 20.39
CA ARG A 69 5.94 -6.22 19.79
C ARG A 69 6.21 -5.24 18.66
N THR A 70 5.18 -4.93 17.88
CA THR A 70 5.27 -4.08 16.70
C THR A 70 5.79 -2.67 17.03
N GLY A 71 5.43 -2.10 18.19
CA GLY A 71 5.93 -0.78 18.61
C GLY A 71 7.45 -0.70 18.72
N SER A 72 8.11 -1.70 19.32
CA SER A 72 9.56 -1.76 19.39
C SER A 72 10.22 -2.01 18.04
N MET A 73 9.57 -2.81 17.19
CA MET A 73 10.02 -3.09 15.83
C MET A 73 9.97 -1.85 14.94
N ILE A 74 8.90 -1.04 15.03
CA ILE A 74 8.80 0.26 14.37
C ILE A 74 9.97 1.17 14.79
N SER A 75 10.25 1.26 16.08
CA SER A 75 11.39 2.05 16.59
C SER A 75 12.73 1.56 16.03
N THR A 76 12.90 0.26 15.85
CA THR A 76 14.11 -0.32 15.22
C THR A 76 14.14 0.03 13.73
N ALA A 77 13.01 -0.08 13.02
CA ALA A 77 12.92 0.22 11.60
C ALA A 77 13.19 1.71 11.29
N HIS A 78 12.90 2.62 12.22
CA HIS A 78 13.24 4.05 12.08
C HIS A 78 14.74 4.29 11.89
N ASN A 79 15.62 3.39 12.36
CA ASN A 79 17.07 3.52 12.22
C ASN A 79 17.59 3.09 10.84
N VAL A 80 16.75 2.49 10.00
CA VAL A 80 17.15 2.05 8.66
C VAL A 80 17.39 3.24 7.72
N GLY A 81 16.70 4.36 7.98
CA GLY A 81 16.78 5.56 7.16
C GLY A 81 15.79 5.56 6.00
N ASP A 82 15.87 6.61 5.18
CA ASP A 82 14.99 6.78 4.02
C ASP A 82 15.26 5.73 2.95
N VAL A 83 14.18 5.31 2.28
CA VAL A 83 14.24 4.41 1.11
C VAL A 83 13.57 5.12 -0.07
N ARG A 84 14.29 5.24 -1.18
CA ARG A 84 13.78 5.87 -2.40
C ARG A 84 13.30 4.81 -3.37
N LEU A 85 12.09 4.99 -3.86
CA LEU A 85 11.45 4.09 -4.82
C LEU A 85 11.09 4.86 -6.09
N LEU A 86 11.34 4.24 -7.23
CA LEU A 86 10.99 4.76 -8.55
C LEU A 86 9.63 4.19 -8.98
N CYS A 87 8.72 5.03 -9.44
CA CYS A 87 7.47 4.61 -10.06
C CYS A 87 7.77 4.02 -11.45
N THR A 88 7.28 2.81 -11.71
CA THR A 88 7.56 2.08 -12.94
C THR A 88 6.34 1.92 -13.85
N SER A 89 5.17 1.76 -13.26
CA SER A 89 3.93 1.51 -14.01
C SER A 89 2.70 1.74 -13.16
N VAL A 90 1.56 1.91 -13.82
CA VAL A 90 0.25 1.68 -13.22
C VAL A 90 -0.27 0.35 -13.74
N PHE A 91 -0.71 -0.52 -12.86
CA PHE A 91 -1.05 -1.89 -13.25
C PHE A 91 -2.27 -2.44 -12.51
N ASN A 92 -2.85 -3.47 -13.08
CA ASN A 92 -3.94 -4.24 -12.49
C ASN A 92 -3.36 -5.26 -11.50
N LEU A 93 -3.56 -5.03 -10.20
CA LEU A 93 -3.08 -5.91 -9.15
C LEU A 93 -4.12 -7.01 -8.89
N MET A 94 -3.81 -8.22 -9.37
CA MET A 94 -4.56 -9.46 -9.14
C MET A 94 -6.07 -9.38 -9.41
N ASN A 95 -6.51 -8.49 -10.32
CA ASN A 95 -7.92 -8.20 -10.61
C ASN A 95 -8.74 -7.72 -9.38
N THR A 96 -8.07 -7.19 -8.38
CA THR A 96 -8.71 -6.64 -7.17
C THR A 96 -8.61 -5.12 -7.10
N SER A 97 -7.51 -4.57 -7.60
CA SER A 97 -7.21 -3.14 -7.52
C SER A 97 -6.33 -2.65 -8.65
N VAL A 98 -6.27 -1.33 -8.80
CA VAL A 98 -5.30 -0.62 -9.64
C VAL A 98 -4.24 -0.01 -8.73
N ALA A 99 -2.97 -0.19 -9.05
CA ALA A 99 -1.87 0.25 -8.22
C ALA A 99 -0.72 0.87 -9.04
N VAL A 100 0.06 1.76 -8.41
CA VAL A 100 1.36 2.22 -8.91
C VAL A 100 2.43 1.23 -8.45
N GLY A 101 3.17 0.66 -9.39
CA GLY A 101 4.32 -0.22 -9.12
C GLY A 101 5.57 0.58 -8.82
N LEU A 102 6.35 0.10 -7.86
CA LEU A 102 7.54 0.76 -7.36
C LEU A 102 8.73 -0.20 -7.35
N VAL A 103 9.92 0.33 -7.61
CA VAL A 103 11.19 -0.41 -7.45
C VAL A 103 12.22 0.47 -6.71
N PRO A 104 13.15 -0.09 -5.94
CA PRO A 104 14.23 0.68 -5.32
C PRO A 104 15.06 1.42 -6.38
N VAL A 105 15.48 2.65 -6.05
CA VAL A 105 16.27 3.50 -6.95
C VAL A 105 17.71 2.99 -7.07
N SER A 106 18.23 2.36 -6.00
CA SER A 106 19.61 1.87 -5.91
C SER A 106 19.69 0.56 -5.12
N ASP A 107 20.83 -0.11 -5.19
CA ASP A 107 21.10 -1.31 -4.39
C ASP A 107 21.03 -1.00 -2.88
N ASP A 108 21.50 0.17 -2.45
CA ASP A 108 21.38 0.63 -1.06
C ASP A 108 19.91 0.82 -0.64
N ASP A 109 19.07 1.38 -1.50
CA ASP A 109 17.63 1.51 -1.23
C ASP A 109 16.96 0.12 -1.17
N CYS A 110 17.41 -0.82 -2.02
CA CYS A 110 16.95 -2.21 -1.99
C CYS A 110 17.34 -2.91 -0.68
N GLU A 111 18.59 -2.79 -0.26
CA GLU A 111 19.07 -3.36 0.99
C GLU A 111 18.32 -2.80 2.20
N ARG A 112 18.16 -1.47 2.29
CA ARG A 112 17.39 -0.83 3.37
C ARG A 112 15.95 -1.32 3.41
N LEU A 113 15.31 -1.43 2.26
CA LEU A 113 13.93 -1.95 2.18
C LEU A 113 13.85 -3.39 2.70
N HIS A 114 14.80 -4.25 2.34
CA HIS A 114 14.87 -5.63 2.84
C HIS A 114 15.14 -5.69 4.33
N VAL A 115 16.07 -4.88 4.84
CA VAL A 115 16.37 -4.79 6.28
C VAL A 115 15.13 -4.33 7.05
N ALA A 116 14.43 -3.29 6.58
CA ALA A 116 13.22 -2.79 7.21
C ALA A 116 12.12 -3.85 7.25
N ARG A 117 11.93 -4.63 6.17
CA ARG A 117 10.97 -5.74 6.13
C ARG A 117 11.34 -6.86 7.09
N GLY A 118 12.60 -7.29 7.07
CA GLY A 118 13.10 -8.41 7.87
C GLY A 118 12.93 -8.23 9.38
N ILE A 119 12.84 -6.99 9.86
CA ILE A 119 12.54 -6.69 11.27
C ILE A 119 11.21 -7.33 11.71
N PHE A 120 10.23 -7.42 10.81
CA PHE A 120 8.88 -7.94 11.13
C PHE A 120 8.72 -9.44 10.86
N ASP A 121 9.75 -10.12 10.32
CA ASP A 121 9.72 -11.56 10.03
C ASP A 121 9.55 -12.43 11.28
N GLU A 122 9.87 -11.89 12.46
CA GLU A 122 9.61 -12.55 13.73
C GLU A 122 8.11 -12.69 14.06
N ILE A 123 7.24 -11.87 13.44
CA ILE A 123 5.78 -11.94 13.62
C ILE A 123 5.19 -12.87 12.58
N VAL A 124 5.49 -12.60 11.32
CA VAL A 124 5.07 -13.40 10.17
C VAL A 124 6.21 -13.39 9.16
N PRO A 125 6.74 -14.54 8.73
CA PRO A 125 7.78 -14.58 7.70
C PRO A 125 7.36 -13.87 6.43
N SER A 126 8.21 -13.01 5.88
CA SER A 126 7.93 -12.31 4.64
C SER A 126 7.90 -13.26 3.45
N GLY A 127 6.85 -13.09 2.63
CA GLY A 127 6.72 -13.73 1.33
C GLY A 127 7.25 -12.85 0.20
N HIS A 128 6.78 -13.14 -1.02
CA HIS A 128 7.05 -12.29 -2.18
C HIS A 128 6.55 -10.86 -1.91
N PHE A 129 7.31 -9.89 -2.41
CA PHE A 129 7.04 -8.49 -2.18
C PHE A 129 7.11 -7.70 -3.48
N THR A 130 6.03 -6.98 -3.77
CA THR A 130 5.98 -6.01 -4.85
C THR A 130 5.60 -4.66 -4.23
N PRO A 131 6.56 -3.75 -4.03
CA PRO A 131 6.23 -2.42 -3.53
C PRO A 131 5.23 -1.73 -4.45
N HIS A 132 4.13 -1.25 -3.88
CA HIS A 132 3.09 -0.58 -4.66
C HIS A 132 2.28 0.39 -3.80
N ILE A 133 1.57 1.31 -4.49
CA ILE A 133 0.58 2.19 -3.88
C ILE A 133 -0.76 1.88 -4.54
N THR A 134 -1.75 1.45 -3.76
CA THR A 134 -3.10 1.20 -4.26
C THR A 134 -3.82 2.51 -4.54
N LEU A 135 -4.32 2.67 -5.77
CA LEU A 135 -5.10 3.83 -6.22
C LEU A 135 -6.59 3.64 -5.98
N ALA A 136 -7.10 2.46 -6.33
CA ALA A 136 -8.52 2.14 -6.25
C ALA A 136 -8.74 0.63 -6.23
N TYR A 137 -9.88 0.21 -5.67
CA TYR A 137 -10.37 -1.16 -5.76
C TYR A 137 -11.47 -1.27 -6.82
N TYR A 138 -11.55 -2.40 -7.50
CA TYR A 138 -12.68 -2.67 -8.40
C TYR A 138 -13.96 -2.86 -7.61
N ARG A 139 -15.07 -2.46 -8.23
CA ARG A 139 -16.41 -2.67 -7.68
C ARG A 139 -16.96 -4.01 -8.17
N PRO A 140 -17.20 -4.98 -7.27
CA PRO A 140 -17.65 -6.32 -7.67
C PRO A 140 -19.02 -6.33 -8.38
N ASP A 141 -19.89 -5.35 -8.07
CA ASP A 141 -21.25 -5.19 -8.57
C ASP A 141 -21.37 -4.07 -9.63
N ALA A 142 -20.27 -3.75 -10.31
CA ALA A 142 -20.29 -2.73 -11.35
C ALA A 142 -21.27 -3.10 -12.47
N THR A 143 -22.21 -2.19 -12.77
CA THR A 143 -23.21 -2.38 -13.82
C THR A 143 -22.66 -2.14 -15.22
N VAL A 144 -21.58 -1.36 -15.32
CA VAL A 144 -20.86 -1.12 -16.57
C VAL A 144 -19.57 -1.95 -16.53
N PRO A 145 -19.44 -2.97 -17.39
CA PRO A 145 -18.24 -3.78 -17.41
C PRO A 145 -17.04 -2.99 -17.94
N LEU A 146 -15.95 -3.02 -17.19
CA LEU A 146 -14.67 -2.50 -17.64
C LEU A 146 -14.08 -3.44 -18.69
N THR A 147 -14.02 -2.99 -19.94
CA THR A 147 -13.45 -3.81 -21.01
C THR A 147 -11.94 -3.92 -20.87
N PRO A 148 -11.31 -5.08 -21.24
CA PRO A 148 -9.85 -5.21 -21.22
C PRO A 148 -9.15 -4.13 -22.04
N ALA A 149 -9.70 -3.73 -23.17
CA ALA A 149 -9.12 -2.70 -24.03
C ALA A 149 -9.12 -1.31 -23.34
N LEU A 150 -10.22 -0.90 -22.73
CA LEU A 150 -10.30 0.36 -21.99
C LEU A 150 -9.34 0.35 -20.79
N LEU A 151 -9.31 -0.76 -20.05
CA LEU A 151 -8.40 -0.88 -18.92
C LEU A 151 -6.94 -0.76 -19.39
N SER A 152 -6.52 -1.51 -20.41
CA SER A 152 -5.15 -1.46 -20.94
C SER A 152 -4.76 -0.05 -21.35
N GLN A 153 -5.58 0.62 -22.15
CA GLN A 153 -5.32 1.99 -22.59
C GLN A 153 -5.23 2.97 -21.41
N THR A 154 -6.11 2.83 -20.42
CA THR A 154 -6.07 3.66 -19.21
C THR A 154 -4.78 3.45 -18.44
N LEU A 155 -4.38 2.18 -18.19
CA LEU A 155 -3.16 1.86 -17.46
C LEU A 155 -1.91 2.37 -18.17
N GLU A 156 -1.85 2.28 -19.50
CA GLU A 156 -0.77 2.83 -20.32
C GLU A 156 -0.67 4.36 -20.16
N THR A 157 -1.78 5.08 -20.31
CA THR A 157 -1.83 6.54 -20.15
C THR A 157 -1.42 6.96 -18.72
N LEU A 158 -1.88 6.26 -17.71
CA LEU A 158 -1.54 6.56 -16.32
C LEU A 158 -0.06 6.23 -16.03
N THR A 159 0.48 5.17 -16.64
CA THR A 159 1.90 4.82 -16.52
C THR A 159 2.78 5.95 -17.04
N GLU A 160 2.48 6.53 -18.20
CA GLU A 160 3.22 7.67 -18.76
C GLU A 160 3.26 8.86 -17.79
N SER A 161 2.23 9.03 -16.97
CA SER A 161 2.14 10.14 -16.01
C SER A 161 2.95 9.94 -14.71
N VAL A 162 3.34 8.71 -14.40
CA VAL A 162 4.06 8.37 -13.14
C VAL A 162 5.47 7.85 -13.36
N VAL A 163 5.76 7.26 -14.53
CA VAL A 163 7.06 6.64 -14.80
C VAL A 163 8.20 7.64 -14.57
N GLY A 164 9.24 7.21 -13.86
CA GLY A 164 10.38 8.06 -13.55
C GLY A 164 10.20 8.99 -12.35
N GLN A 165 9.00 9.11 -11.77
CA GLN A 165 8.79 9.83 -10.53
C GLN A 165 9.33 9.04 -9.35
N THR A 166 9.84 9.72 -8.33
CA THR A 166 10.40 9.10 -7.12
C THR A 166 9.49 9.31 -5.92
N VAL A 167 9.32 8.27 -5.14
CA VAL A 167 8.64 8.29 -3.83
C VAL A 167 9.67 7.97 -2.75
N THR A 168 9.75 8.77 -1.71
CA THR A 168 10.60 8.51 -0.54
C THR A 168 9.75 7.91 0.58
N LEU A 169 10.20 6.78 1.09
CA LEU A 169 9.67 6.16 2.30
C LEU A 169 10.46 6.69 3.49
N THR A 170 9.86 7.62 4.23
CA THR A 170 10.50 8.27 5.37
C THR A 170 10.16 7.51 6.65
N PRO A 171 11.15 7.10 7.48
CA PRO A 171 10.91 6.35 8.71
C PRO A 171 9.87 6.99 9.64
N ALA A 172 9.84 8.32 9.72
CA ALA A 172 8.86 9.05 10.53
C ALA A 172 7.39 8.83 10.08
N LEU A 173 7.15 8.31 8.88
CA LEU A 173 5.83 7.99 8.34
C LEU A 173 5.52 6.49 8.37
N LEU A 174 6.40 5.66 8.92
CA LEU A 174 6.15 4.23 9.14
C LEU A 174 5.18 4.05 10.31
N ARG A 175 4.13 3.26 10.10
CA ARG A 175 3.11 2.96 11.11
C ARG A 175 2.74 1.48 11.10
N ALA A 176 2.43 0.97 12.28
CA ALA A 176 1.67 -0.26 12.42
C ALA A 176 0.18 0.08 12.36
N LEU A 177 -0.54 -0.56 11.48
CA LEU A 177 -1.94 -0.29 11.21
C LEU A 177 -2.78 -1.52 11.52
N HIS A 178 -3.93 -1.30 12.13
CA HIS A 178 -5.03 -2.25 12.13
C HIS A 178 -6.00 -1.90 11.01
N PHE A 179 -6.71 -2.89 10.49
CA PHE A 179 -7.73 -2.66 9.48
C PHE A 179 -8.95 -3.57 9.68
N SER A 180 -10.11 -3.07 9.27
CA SER A 180 -11.38 -3.83 9.23
C SER A 180 -11.94 -3.95 7.82
N SER A 181 -11.28 -3.34 6.87
CA SER A 181 -11.52 -3.44 5.43
C SER A 181 -10.32 -2.89 4.67
N MET A 182 -10.25 -3.09 3.36
CA MET A 182 -9.21 -2.51 2.51
C MET A 182 -9.27 -0.97 2.40
N ALA A 183 -10.32 -0.34 2.94
CA ALA A 183 -10.50 1.12 2.92
C ALA A 183 -10.49 1.74 4.33
N THR A 184 -10.37 0.95 5.39
CA THR A 184 -10.49 1.43 6.78
C THR A 184 -9.30 0.95 7.60
N TYR A 185 -8.40 1.88 7.86
CA TYR A 185 -7.18 1.68 8.65
C TYR A 185 -7.14 2.63 9.83
N TRP A 186 -6.54 2.21 10.95
CA TRP A 186 -6.23 3.07 12.10
C TRP A 186 -4.88 2.68 12.70
N ASP A 187 -4.21 3.66 13.30
CA ASP A 187 -2.91 3.47 13.93
C ASP A 187 -3.02 2.53 15.14
N ALA A 188 -2.21 1.49 15.16
CA ALA A 188 -2.15 0.52 16.26
C ALA A 188 -1.48 1.10 17.53
N GLY A 189 -0.75 2.21 17.42
CA GLY A 189 -0.08 2.90 18.53
C GLY A 189 -0.90 4.00 19.20
N GLY A 190 -2.11 4.26 18.73
CA GLY A 190 -3.00 5.30 19.24
C GLY A 190 -3.91 4.79 20.36
N ALA A 191 -3.39 4.54 21.53
CA ALA A 191 -4.15 4.40 22.79
C ALA A 191 -3.40 5.09 23.93
#